data_dae744d0da53f3d02cbddd9791b97e2a
#
_entry.id   dae744d0da53f3d02cbddd9791b97e2a
#
_cell.length_a   1.000
_cell.length_b   1.000
_cell.length_c   1.000
_cell.angle_alpha   90.00
_cell.angle_beta   90.00
_cell.angle_gamma   90.00
#
_symmetry.space_group_name_H-M   'P 1'
#
loop_
_entity.id
_entity.type
_entity.pdbx_description
1 polymer ?
#
loop_
_entity_poly.entity_id
_entity_poly.type
_entity_poly.pdbx_seq_one_letter_code
_entity_poly.pdbx_strand_id
1 'polypeptide(L)'
;MDSKLIDIPNNELDEIINQNIEQSNKVLIVVSFIFEKGLELVFDKLRSFHIPSNITIITSNYLKSTEPKALRKLLELKSLGAKVYLFDSITSRENFHIKSYYFENEDKNFYSCYIGSSNISFSAFKLSHELNVEINDKRICKEHKEKMLNFLSHPNLLEINEEVISDYEKIYDENKNIFLEFEDNKSEEITVIPFKKPNAVQIEALAVLR
;
A
#
# COMPACT_ATOMS: atom_id res chain seq x y z
N MET A 1 -0.61 27.72 2.15
CA MET A 1 -0.42 26.25 2.21
C MET A 1 -1.82 25.69 2.43
N ASP A 2 -2.33 24.97 1.45
CA ASP A 2 -3.67 24.37 1.53
C ASP A 2 -3.49 22.89 1.89
N SER A 3 -3.93 22.52 3.10
CA SER A 3 -3.85 21.16 3.61
C SER A 3 -5.12 20.83 4.39
N LYS A 4 -5.57 19.58 4.27
CA LYS A 4 -6.80 19.09 4.90
C LYS A 4 -6.53 17.75 5.57
N LEU A 5 -7.11 17.55 6.75
CA LEU A 5 -7.17 16.24 7.40
C LEU A 5 -8.33 15.42 6.81
N ILE A 6 -8.07 14.16 6.57
CA ILE A 6 -9.04 13.18 6.08
C ILE A 6 -9.02 12.01 7.05
N ASP A 7 -10.07 11.87 7.82
CA ASP A 7 -10.27 10.81 8.79
C ASP A 7 -11.28 9.78 8.27
N ILE A 8 -10.97 8.51 8.41
CA ILE A 8 -11.82 7.39 8.06
C ILE A 8 -12.40 6.83 9.38
N PRO A 9 -13.67 6.46 9.47
CA PRO A 9 -14.63 6.29 8.36
C PRO A 9 -15.50 7.52 8.04
N ASN A 10 -15.22 8.71 8.58
CA ASN A 10 -16.04 9.89 8.31
C ASN A 10 -15.90 10.42 6.87
N ASN A 11 -14.83 10.04 6.18
CA ASN A 11 -14.63 10.31 4.76
C ASN A 11 -14.41 8.98 4.00
N GLU A 12 -14.69 8.97 2.72
CA GLU A 12 -14.47 7.85 1.81
C GLU A 12 -13.21 8.10 0.98
N LEU A 13 -12.08 7.52 1.39
CA LEU A 13 -10.78 7.81 0.78
C LEU A 13 -10.71 7.33 -0.68
N ASP A 14 -11.36 6.23 -1.02
CA ASP A 14 -11.43 5.72 -2.40
C ASP A 14 -12.14 6.70 -3.34
N GLU A 15 -13.21 7.36 -2.91
CA GLU A 15 -13.89 8.37 -3.72
C GLU A 15 -12.98 9.59 -3.96
N ILE A 16 -12.28 10.02 -2.93
CA ILE A 16 -11.31 11.11 -3.03
C ILE A 16 -10.18 10.72 -3.99
N ILE A 17 -9.62 9.51 -3.89
CA ILE A 17 -8.59 9.01 -4.80
C ILE A 17 -9.12 8.97 -6.24
N ASN A 18 -10.32 8.44 -6.45
CA ASN A 18 -10.93 8.33 -7.78
C ASN A 18 -11.12 9.71 -8.43
N GLN A 19 -11.58 10.71 -7.68
CA GLN A 19 -11.71 12.09 -8.15
C GLN A 19 -10.35 12.69 -8.54
N ASN A 20 -9.31 12.40 -7.77
CA ASN A 20 -7.96 12.87 -8.07
C ASN A 20 -7.38 12.18 -9.31
N ILE A 21 -7.61 10.88 -9.51
CA ILE A 21 -7.22 10.17 -10.73
C ILE A 21 -7.85 10.83 -11.96
N GLU A 22 -9.13 11.16 -11.92
CA GLU A 22 -9.85 11.80 -13.04
C GLU A 22 -9.30 13.19 -13.42
N GLN A 23 -8.80 13.94 -12.44
CA GLN A 23 -8.25 15.28 -12.66
C GLN A 23 -6.79 15.27 -13.13
N SER A 24 -6.11 14.13 -12.96
CA SER A 24 -4.67 13.99 -13.16
C SER A 24 -4.29 13.60 -14.58
N ASN A 25 -3.01 13.86 -14.92
CA ASN A 25 -2.31 13.23 -16.03
C ASN A 25 -1.08 12.44 -15.57
N LYS A 26 -0.84 12.37 -14.26
CA LYS A 26 0.17 11.54 -13.62
C LYS A 26 -0.30 11.06 -12.24
N VAL A 27 -0.09 9.77 -11.95
CA VAL A 27 -0.44 9.10 -10.69
C VAL A 27 0.77 8.35 -10.16
N LEU A 28 1.10 8.56 -8.87
CA LEU A 28 2.11 7.79 -8.17
C LEU A 28 1.53 7.31 -6.84
N ILE A 29 1.47 6.00 -6.68
CA ILE A 29 0.98 5.35 -5.46
C ILE A 29 2.12 4.55 -4.85
N VAL A 30 2.44 4.82 -3.59
CA VAL A 30 3.48 4.12 -2.84
C VAL A 30 2.88 3.67 -1.51
N VAL A 31 2.54 2.39 -1.41
CA VAL A 31 1.85 1.84 -0.24
C VAL A 31 2.45 0.51 0.20
N SER A 32 2.50 0.28 1.51
CA SER A 32 3.06 -0.97 2.05
C SER A 32 2.30 -2.20 1.61
N PHE A 33 0.95 -2.12 1.61
CA PHE A 33 0.09 -3.26 1.35
C PHE A 33 -0.99 -2.94 0.33
N ILE A 34 -1.29 -3.91 -0.52
CA ILE A 34 -2.43 -3.87 -1.43
C ILE A 34 -3.25 -5.15 -1.25
N PHE A 35 -4.53 -4.98 -0.96
CA PHE A 35 -5.52 -6.06 -0.86
C PHE A 35 -6.50 -5.96 -2.03
N GLU A 36 -6.94 -7.12 -2.53
CA GLU A 36 -7.80 -7.22 -3.73
C GLU A 36 -9.05 -6.34 -3.60
N LYS A 37 -9.79 -6.48 -2.50
CA LYS A 37 -11.02 -5.70 -2.26
C LYS A 37 -10.80 -4.17 -2.18
N GLY A 38 -9.65 -3.74 -1.68
CA GLY A 38 -9.30 -2.32 -1.66
C GLY A 38 -8.91 -1.81 -3.06
N LEU A 39 -8.15 -2.62 -3.80
CA LEU A 39 -7.77 -2.29 -5.17
C LEU A 39 -9.00 -2.17 -6.09
N GLU A 40 -10.01 -3.02 -5.93
CA GLU A 40 -11.25 -2.96 -6.71
C GLU A 40 -11.94 -1.61 -6.65
N LEU A 41 -11.88 -0.92 -5.51
CA LEU A 41 -12.54 0.39 -5.35
C LEU A 41 -11.93 1.50 -6.22
N VAL A 42 -10.67 1.33 -6.65
CA VAL A 42 -9.96 2.34 -7.47
C VAL A 42 -9.49 1.79 -8.83
N PHE A 43 -9.66 0.49 -9.07
CA PHE A 43 -9.09 -0.20 -10.21
C PHE A 43 -9.64 0.30 -11.54
N ASP A 44 -10.95 0.49 -11.66
CA ASP A 44 -11.57 0.91 -12.92
C ASP A 44 -11.10 2.31 -13.34
N LYS A 45 -10.87 3.20 -12.38
CA LYS A 45 -10.32 4.53 -12.66
C LYS A 45 -8.87 4.47 -13.11
N LEU A 46 -8.05 3.63 -12.47
CA LEU A 46 -6.67 3.38 -12.89
C LEU A 46 -6.62 2.74 -14.28
N ARG A 47 -7.48 1.75 -14.56
CA ARG A 47 -7.55 1.05 -15.84
C ARG A 47 -7.98 1.95 -16.98
N SER A 48 -8.91 2.86 -16.73
CA SER A 48 -9.41 3.82 -17.73
C SER A 48 -8.58 5.10 -17.82
N PHE A 49 -7.46 5.17 -17.12
CA PHE A 49 -6.59 6.34 -17.12
C PHE A 49 -6.01 6.60 -18.51
N HIS A 50 -6.16 7.83 -19.00
CA HIS A 50 -5.89 8.20 -20.40
C HIS A 50 -4.40 8.10 -20.81
N ILE A 51 -3.45 8.10 -19.85
CA ILE A 51 -2.01 7.93 -20.10
C ILE A 51 -1.46 6.86 -19.15
N PRO A 52 -1.70 5.55 -19.42
CA PRO A 52 -1.29 4.49 -18.48
C PRO A 52 0.20 4.54 -18.11
N SER A 53 1.09 4.92 -19.04
CA SER A 53 2.53 5.06 -18.78
C SER A 53 2.91 6.10 -17.72
N ASN A 54 1.97 6.97 -17.35
CA ASN A 54 2.13 7.95 -16.28
C ASN A 54 1.61 7.44 -14.93
N ILE A 55 1.14 6.20 -14.85
CA ILE A 55 0.84 5.53 -13.58
C ILE A 55 2.12 4.83 -13.09
N THR A 56 2.48 5.07 -11.85
CA THR A 56 3.52 4.32 -11.13
C THR A 56 2.94 3.83 -9.81
N ILE A 57 3.03 2.52 -9.55
CA ILE A 57 2.59 1.90 -8.31
C ILE A 57 3.77 1.14 -7.70
N ILE A 58 4.07 1.42 -6.44
CA ILE A 58 5.07 0.71 -5.64
C ILE A 58 4.35 0.14 -4.42
N THR A 59 4.44 -1.17 -4.24
CA THR A 59 3.99 -1.85 -3.03
C THR A 59 5.10 -2.75 -2.50
N SER A 60 4.86 -3.53 -1.45
CA SER A 60 5.88 -4.40 -0.88
C SER A 60 5.32 -5.76 -0.46
N ASN A 61 6.23 -6.71 -0.25
CA ASN A 61 5.96 -7.99 0.40
C ASN A 61 6.18 -7.92 1.93
N TYR A 62 6.28 -6.70 2.50
CA TYR A 62 6.47 -6.47 3.92
C TYR A 62 5.38 -7.17 4.75
N LEU A 63 5.80 -7.87 5.80
CA LEU A 63 4.94 -8.73 6.63
C LEU A 63 4.12 -9.78 5.85
N LYS A 64 4.47 -10.05 4.58
CA LYS A 64 3.72 -10.96 3.69
C LYS A 64 2.23 -10.60 3.61
N SER A 65 1.90 -9.30 3.60
CA SER A 65 0.51 -8.83 3.72
C SER A 65 -0.12 -8.45 2.38
N THR A 66 0.67 -8.03 1.37
CA THR A 66 0.12 -7.77 0.03
C THR A 66 -0.45 -9.06 -0.57
N GLU A 67 -1.68 -9.02 -1.05
CA GLU A 67 -2.31 -10.22 -1.62
C GLU A 67 -1.75 -10.51 -3.03
N PRO A 68 -1.31 -11.77 -3.31
CA PRO A 68 -0.89 -12.16 -4.66
C PRO A 68 -1.94 -11.89 -5.73
N LYS A 69 -3.22 -12.05 -5.40
CA LYS A 69 -4.34 -11.71 -6.31
C LYS A 69 -4.36 -10.23 -6.68
N ALA A 70 -4.08 -9.34 -5.74
CA ALA A 70 -3.97 -7.92 -6.02
C ALA A 70 -2.79 -7.62 -6.96
N LEU A 71 -1.64 -8.30 -6.77
CA LEU A 71 -0.49 -8.17 -7.67
C LEU A 71 -0.82 -8.65 -9.09
N ARG A 72 -1.53 -9.79 -9.24
CA ARG A 72 -2.00 -10.29 -10.54
C ARG A 72 -2.93 -9.28 -11.22
N LYS A 73 -3.83 -8.66 -10.48
CA LYS A 73 -4.70 -7.60 -10.99
C LYS A 73 -3.89 -6.37 -11.45
N LEU A 74 -2.81 -6.03 -10.76
CA LEU A 74 -1.90 -4.95 -11.16
C LEU A 74 -1.10 -5.28 -12.44
N LEU A 75 -0.91 -6.56 -12.81
CA LEU A 75 -0.34 -6.94 -14.11
C LEU A 75 -1.21 -6.49 -15.27
N GLU A 76 -2.54 -6.41 -15.10
CA GLU A 76 -3.42 -5.87 -16.13
C GLU A 76 -3.09 -4.40 -16.39
N LEU A 77 -2.88 -3.59 -15.34
CA LEU A 77 -2.47 -2.19 -15.49
C LEU A 77 -1.09 -2.08 -16.15
N LYS A 78 -0.16 -2.97 -15.77
CA LYS A 78 1.16 -3.03 -16.38
C LYS A 78 1.08 -3.35 -17.88
N SER A 79 0.20 -4.26 -18.28
CA SER A 79 -0.02 -4.60 -19.71
C SER A 79 -0.54 -3.43 -20.53
N LEU A 80 -1.24 -2.48 -19.89
CA LEU A 80 -1.68 -1.22 -20.50
C LEU A 80 -0.58 -0.15 -20.53
N GLY A 81 0.57 -0.37 -19.88
CA GLY A 81 1.72 0.51 -19.86
C GLY A 81 2.05 1.14 -18.51
N ALA A 82 1.30 0.87 -17.45
CA ALA A 82 1.63 1.32 -16.09
C ALA A 82 2.94 0.69 -15.58
N LYS A 83 3.64 1.40 -14.73
CA LYS A 83 4.86 0.94 -14.06
C LYS A 83 4.48 0.41 -12.68
N VAL A 84 4.70 -0.87 -12.45
CA VAL A 84 4.31 -1.51 -11.18
C VAL A 84 5.49 -2.28 -10.60
N TYR A 85 5.76 -2.04 -9.32
CA TYR A 85 6.90 -2.57 -8.61
C TYR A 85 6.53 -3.17 -7.27
N LEU A 86 7.27 -4.20 -6.88
CA LEU A 86 7.24 -4.83 -5.57
C LEU A 86 8.58 -4.57 -4.86
N PHE A 87 8.56 -3.89 -3.72
CA PHE A 87 9.73 -3.77 -2.86
C PHE A 87 9.90 -5.07 -2.06
N ASP A 88 11.04 -5.73 -2.24
CA ASP A 88 11.34 -6.99 -1.58
C ASP A 88 11.87 -6.76 -0.15
N SER A 89 10.97 -6.54 0.78
CA SER A 89 11.26 -6.39 2.21
C SER A 89 11.71 -7.70 2.86
N ILE A 90 11.33 -8.84 2.30
CA ILE A 90 11.66 -10.16 2.87
C ILE A 90 13.15 -10.44 2.71
N THR A 91 13.68 -10.31 1.51
CA THR A 91 15.08 -10.55 1.20
C THR A 91 15.97 -9.43 1.73
N SER A 92 15.56 -8.17 1.58
CA SER A 92 16.35 -7.02 2.05
C SER A 92 16.37 -6.88 3.57
N ARG A 93 15.37 -7.43 4.25
CA ARG A 93 15.13 -7.23 5.71
C ARG A 93 14.89 -5.76 6.06
N GLU A 94 14.50 -4.95 5.10
CA GLU A 94 14.14 -3.55 5.29
C GLU A 94 12.62 -3.41 5.45
N ASN A 95 12.21 -2.61 6.42
CA ASN A 95 10.79 -2.35 6.65
C ASN A 95 10.28 -1.34 5.63
N PHE A 96 9.25 -1.70 4.87
CA PHE A 96 8.57 -0.81 3.94
C PHE A 96 7.17 -0.49 4.47
N HIS A 97 6.98 0.69 5.07
CA HIS A 97 5.72 1.04 5.75
C HIS A 97 5.13 2.39 5.30
N ILE A 98 5.32 2.74 4.02
CA ILE A 98 4.83 3.98 3.40
C ILE A 98 3.36 3.82 3.00
N LYS A 99 2.58 4.89 3.14
CA LYS A 99 1.26 5.06 2.56
C LYS A 99 1.16 6.46 2.01
N SER A 100 1.24 6.54 0.71
CA SER A 100 1.40 7.79 -0.01
C SER A 100 0.75 7.71 -1.39
N TYR A 101 -0.01 8.74 -1.72
CA TYR A 101 -0.69 8.88 -3.00
C TYR A 101 -0.35 10.26 -3.56
N TYR A 102 -0.01 10.33 -4.83
CA TYR A 102 0.33 11.58 -5.50
C TYR A 102 -0.37 11.69 -6.85
N PHE A 103 -0.88 12.87 -7.12
CA PHE A 103 -1.65 13.21 -8.30
C PHE A 103 -1.18 14.54 -8.87
N GLU A 104 -1.02 14.60 -10.20
CA GLU A 104 -0.51 15.79 -10.88
C GLU A 104 -1.19 15.98 -12.23
N ASN A 105 -1.51 17.22 -12.55
CA ASN A 105 -1.81 17.68 -13.89
C ASN A 105 -1.18 19.08 -14.07
N GLU A 106 -0.02 19.12 -14.72
CA GLU A 106 0.73 20.36 -14.89
C GLU A 106 -0.03 21.38 -15.74
N ASP A 107 -0.78 20.93 -16.76
CA ASP A 107 -1.54 21.80 -17.66
C ASP A 107 -2.67 22.53 -16.92
N LYS A 108 -3.25 21.87 -15.92
CA LYS A 108 -4.29 22.44 -15.05
C LYS A 108 -3.74 23.07 -13.78
N ASN A 109 -2.41 23.10 -13.59
CA ASN A 109 -1.75 23.48 -12.34
C ASN A 109 -2.34 22.74 -11.11
N PHE A 110 -2.74 21.48 -11.30
CA PHE A 110 -3.32 20.61 -10.26
C PHE A 110 -2.22 19.74 -9.63
N TYR A 111 -2.10 19.79 -8.31
CA TYR A 111 -1.17 19.01 -7.52
C TYR A 111 -1.86 18.59 -6.22
N SER A 112 -1.87 17.33 -5.93
CA SER A 112 -2.38 16.80 -4.65
C SER A 112 -1.55 15.61 -4.20
N CYS A 113 -1.20 15.54 -2.93
CA CYS A 113 -0.63 14.35 -2.34
C CYS A 113 -1.27 14.03 -0.98
N TYR A 114 -1.38 12.75 -0.69
CA TYR A 114 -1.92 12.21 0.55
C TYR A 114 -0.84 11.42 1.24
N ILE A 115 -0.62 11.70 2.53
CA ILE A 115 0.32 10.99 3.39
C ILE A 115 -0.40 10.65 4.68
N GLY A 116 -0.36 9.38 5.07
CA GLY A 116 -1.05 8.97 6.28
C GLY A 116 -0.91 7.49 6.62
N SER A 117 -1.96 6.94 7.19
CA SER A 117 -1.97 5.54 7.65
C SER A 117 -2.63 4.56 6.68
N SER A 118 -3.39 5.03 5.67
CA SER A 118 -4.23 4.19 4.81
C SER A 118 -3.46 3.45 3.72
N ASN A 119 -3.44 2.12 3.80
CA ASN A 119 -3.06 1.24 2.69
C ASN A 119 -4.20 1.10 1.67
N ILE A 120 -3.95 0.46 0.52
CA ILE A 120 -5.02 0.06 -0.41
C ILE A 120 -5.72 -1.19 0.16
N SER A 121 -6.73 -0.97 1.00
CA SER A 121 -7.59 -2.01 1.52
C SER A 121 -9.01 -1.48 1.72
N PHE A 122 -10.00 -2.36 1.61
CA PHE A 122 -11.40 -1.98 1.88
C PHE A 122 -11.56 -1.40 3.28
N SER A 123 -10.90 -2.01 4.27
CA SER A 123 -10.95 -1.55 5.66
C SER A 123 -10.35 -0.14 5.82
N ALA A 124 -9.16 0.11 5.26
CA ALA A 124 -8.51 1.42 5.37
C ALA A 124 -9.23 2.53 4.59
N PHE A 125 -10.02 2.17 3.57
CA PHE A 125 -10.77 3.15 2.79
C PHE A 125 -12.16 3.48 3.37
N LYS A 126 -12.78 2.52 4.10
CA LYS A 126 -14.20 2.62 4.49
C LYS A 126 -14.47 2.41 5.99
N LEU A 127 -13.66 1.65 6.72
CA LEU A 127 -14.08 1.12 8.04
C LEU A 127 -13.12 1.45 9.19
N SER A 128 -11.81 1.32 8.97
CA SER A 128 -10.81 1.51 10.03
C SER A 128 -10.66 2.97 10.39
N HIS A 129 -10.25 3.22 11.62
CA HIS A 129 -9.83 4.56 12.03
C HIS A 129 -8.47 4.86 11.41
N GLU A 130 -8.49 5.61 10.32
CA GLU A 130 -7.31 6.04 9.58
C GLU A 130 -7.26 7.57 9.54
N LEU A 131 -6.06 8.12 9.51
CA LEU A 131 -5.86 9.55 9.39
C LEU A 131 -4.85 9.85 8.29
N ASN A 132 -5.26 10.69 7.34
CA ASN A 132 -4.43 11.13 6.23
C ASN A 132 -4.41 12.66 6.17
N VAL A 133 -3.35 13.20 5.61
CA VAL A 133 -3.22 14.62 5.30
C VAL A 133 -3.20 14.77 3.79
N GLU A 134 -4.14 15.54 3.26
CA GLU A 134 -4.09 16.06 1.90
C GLU A 134 -3.26 17.35 1.86
N ILE A 135 -2.37 17.45 0.90
CA ILE A 135 -1.50 18.60 0.68
C ILE A 135 -1.63 19.01 -0.80
N ASN A 136 -2.00 20.29 -1.05
CA ASN A 136 -2.17 20.84 -2.39
C ASN A 136 -1.11 21.91 -2.72
N ASP A 137 -0.10 22.07 -1.87
CA ASP A 137 1.04 22.95 -2.15
C ASP A 137 1.96 22.34 -3.20
N LYS A 138 2.06 22.99 -4.35
CA LYS A 138 2.84 22.53 -5.51
C LYS A 138 4.30 22.18 -5.16
N ARG A 139 4.97 22.99 -4.35
CA ARG A 139 6.38 22.78 -3.98
C ARG A 139 6.52 21.51 -3.13
N ILE A 140 5.66 21.36 -2.13
CA ILE A 140 5.67 20.20 -1.25
C ILE A 140 5.28 18.92 -2.03
N CYS A 141 4.27 19.00 -2.89
CA CYS A 141 3.86 17.87 -3.73
C CYS A 141 5.01 17.43 -4.67
N LYS A 142 5.74 18.34 -5.26
CA LYS A 142 6.90 18.01 -6.11
C LYS A 142 8.05 17.39 -5.31
N GLU A 143 8.38 17.95 -4.15
CA GLU A 143 9.38 17.36 -3.26
C GLU A 143 8.98 15.95 -2.80
N HIS A 144 7.73 15.77 -2.44
CA HIS A 144 7.17 14.47 -2.09
C HIS A 144 7.31 13.46 -3.25
N LYS A 145 6.91 13.85 -4.47
CA LYS A 145 7.07 13.01 -5.66
C LYS A 145 8.52 12.57 -5.86
N GLU A 146 9.46 13.49 -5.77
CA GLU A 146 10.89 13.17 -5.93
C GLU A 146 11.38 12.15 -4.90
N LYS A 147 11.01 12.33 -3.61
CA LYS A 147 11.35 11.38 -2.56
C LYS A 147 10.77 9.97 -2.83
N MET A 148 9.53 9.89 -3.32
CA MET A 148 8.91 8.60 -3.66
C MET A 148 9.54 7.97 -4.90
N LEU A 149 9.88 8.75 -5.92
CA LEU A 149 10.54 8.25 -7.13
C LEU A 149 11.97 7.77 -6.88
N ASN A 150 12.64 8.22 -5.82
CA ASN A 150 13.96 7.71 -5.45
C ASN A 150 13.96 6.20 -5.16
N PHE A 151 12.82 5.62 -4.77
CA PHE A 151 12.70 4.17 -4.65
C PHE A 151 12.94 3.42 -5.96
N LEU A 152 12.74 4.05 -7.13
CA LEU A 152 12.98 3.42 -8.43
C LEU A 152 14.45 3.03 -8.68
N SER A 153 15.38 3.63 -7.94
CA SER A 153 16.81 3.26 -7.97
C SER A 153 17.21 2.26 -6.88
N HIS A 154 16.26 1.81 -6.06
CA HIS A 154 16.57 0.91 -4.95
C HIS A 154 16.85 -0.52 -5.45
N PRO A 155 17.94 -1.17 -5.01
CA PRO A 155 18.34 -2.49 -5.53
C PRO A 155 17.33 -3.60 -5.24
N ASN A 156 16.49 -3.45 -4.21
CA ASN A 156 15.49 -4.43 -3.83
C ASN A 156 14.09 -4.10 -4.41
N LEU A 157 13.99 -3.16 -5.35
CA LEU A 157 12.76 -2.89 -6.04
C LEU A 157 12.66 -3.76 -7.29
N LEU A 158 11.69 -4.67 -7.32
CA LEU A 158 11.44 -5.60 -8.40
C LEU A 158 10.29 -5.10 -9.28
N GLU A 159 10.49 -5.06 -10.57
CA GLU A 159 9.37 -4.85 -11.50
C GLU A 159 8.50 -6.12 -11.52
N ILE A 160 7.18 -6.00 -11.27
CA ILE A 160 6.32 -7.17 -11.19
C ILE A 160 6.20 -7.88 -12.54
N ASN A 161 6.23 -9.21 -12.49
CA ASN A 161 5.93 -10.13 -13.58
C ASN A 161 5.38 -11.42 -12.96
N GLU A 162 4.98 -12.38 -13.79
CA GLU A 162 4.41 -13.66 -13.31
C GLU A 162 5.40 -14.44 -12.44
N GLU A 163 6.69 -14.39 -12.71
CA GLU A 163 7.72 -15.09 -11.93
C GLU A 163 7.82 -14.48 -10.51
N VAL A 164 7.99 -13.16 -10.41
CA VAL A 164 8.06 -12.44 -9.13
C VAL A 164 6.81 -12.69 -8.28
N ILE A 165 5.62 -12.67 -8.91
CA ILE A 165 4.37 -12.90 -8.19
C ILE A 165 4.27 -14.36 -7.74
N SER A 166 4.60 -15.33 -8.60
CA SER A 166 4.52 -16.75 -8.26
C SER A 166 5.51 -17.13 -7.15
N ASP A 167 6.70 -16.56 -7.13
CA ASP A 167 7.67 -16.81 -6.06
C ASP A 167 7.21 -16.19 -4.73
N TYR A 168 6.65 -14.99 -4.77
CA TYR A 168 6.06 -14.38 -3.59
C TYR A 168 4.82 -15.16 -3.10
N GLU A 169 3.96 -15.65 -3.98
CA GLU A 169 2.76 -16.42 -3.63
C GLU A 169 3.08 -17.68 -2.82
N LYS A 170 4.14 -18.40 -3.16
CA LYS A 170 4.63 -19.55 -2.36
C LYS A 170 4.89 -19.15 -0.90
N ILE A 171 5.60 -18.04 -0.71
CA ILE A 171 5.94 -17.51 0.62
C ILE A 171 4.69 -17.02 1.36
N TYR A 172 3.75 -16.42 0.63
CA TYR A 172 2.48 -15.94 1.17
C TYR A 172 1.59 -17.11 1.66
N ASP A 173 1.46 -18.16 0.87
CA ASP A 173 0.63 -19.35 1.18
C ASP A 173 1.21 -20.17 2.32
N GLU A 174 2.54 -20.35 2.40
CA GLU A 174 3.19 -20.96 3.54
C GLU A 174 2.83 -20.26 4.85
N ASN A 175 2.83 -18.93 4.85
CA ASN A 175 2.48 -18.15 6.02
C ASN A 175 1.00 -18.31 6.41
N LYS A 176 0.11 -18.37 5.42
CA LYS A 176 -1.33 -18.59 5.61
C LYS A 176 -1.63 -19.98 6.18
N ASN A 177 -0.94 -21.01 5.70
CA ASN A 177 -1.10 -22.39 6.19
C ASN A 177 -0.64 -22.53 7.66
N ILE A 178 0.42 -21.84 8.07
CA ILE A 178 0.84 -21.81 9.47
C ILE A 178 -0.29 -21.25 10.37
N PHE A 179 -0.99 -20.19 9.93
CA PHE A 179 -2.12 -19.65 10.69
C PHE A 179 -3.31 -20.61 10.75
N LEU A 180 -3.62 -21.32 9.66
CA LEU A 180 -4.70 -22.31 9.63
C LEU A 180 -4.40 -23.54 10.50
N GLU A 181 -3.16 -24.04 10.49
CA GLU A 181 -2.72 -25.12 11.39
C GLU A 181 -2.83 -24.73 12.87
N PHE A 182 -2.63 -23.46 13.21
CA PHE A 182 -2.86 -22.96 14.56
C PHE A 182 -4.35 -22.84 14.91
N GLU A 183 -5.24 -22.65 13.94
CA GLU A 183 -6.70 -22.61 14.17
C GLU A 183 -7.32 -24.02 14.24
N ASP A 184 -6.91 -24.97 13.41
CA ASP A 184 -7.38 -26.34 13.43
C ASP A 184 -6.96 -27.10 14.71
N ASN A 185 -5.79 -26.79 15.26
CA ASN A 185 -5.36 -27.36 16.55
C ASN A 185 -6.08 -26.76 17.77
N LYS A 186 -6.99 -25.78 17.59
CA LYS A 186 -7.81 -25.21 18.67
C LYS A 186 -9.12 -25.92 18.93
N SER A 187 -9.45 -26.99 18.20
CA SER A 187 -10.74 -27.72 18.39
C SER A 187 -10.76 -28.71 19.57
N GLU A 188 -9.65 -28.96 20.24
CA GLU A 188 -9.62 -29.79 21.44
C GLU A 188 -8.69 -29.18 22.51
N GLU A 189 -9.24 -28.36 23.36
CA GLU A 189 -8.79 -27.81 24.64
C GLU A 189 -8.79 -26.28 24.62
N ILE A 190 -9.59 -25.70 25.52
CA ILE A 190 -9.48 -24.31 25.92
C ILE A 190 -8.15 -24.15 26.67
N THR A 191 -7.06 -24.12 25.91
CA THR A 191 -5.76 -23.68 26.42
C THR A 191 -5.69 -22.17 26.28
N VAL A 192 -5.59 -21.50 27.43
CA VAL A 192 -5.25 -20.10 27.56
C VAL A 192 -4.25 -19.73 26.45
N ILE A 193 -4.64 -18.83 25.55
CA ILE A 193 -3.75 -18.31 24.51
C ILE A 193 -2.48 -17.85 25.20
N PRO A 194 -1.32 -18.48 25.01
CA PRO A 194 -0.11 -17.93 25.60
C PRO A 194 0.07 -16.55 24.97
N PHE A 195 0.04 -15.51 25.78
CA PHE A 195 0.42 -14.16 25.34
C PHE A 195 1.65 -14.29 24.48
N LYS A 196 1.59 -13.83 23.21
CA LYS A 196 2.78 -13.74 22.37
C LYS A 196 3.83 -13.04 23.21
N LYS A 197 4.98 -13.69 23.44
CA LYS A 197 6.07 -13.04 24.15
C LYS A 197 6.35 -11.70 23.43
N PRO A 198 6.33 -10.58 24.16
CA PRO A 198 6.59 -9.28 23.56
C PRO A 198 7.91 -9.34 22.79
N ASN A 199 7.95 -8.74 21.62
CA ASN A 199 9.19 -8.60 20.86
C ASN A 199 10.16 -7.66 21.59
N ALA A 200 11.42 -7.57 21.18
CA ALA A 200 12.45 -6.77 21.84
C ALA A 200 12.01 -5.30 22.07
N VAL A 201 11.35 -4.70 21.08
CA VAL A 201 10.85 -3.31 21.17
C VAL A 201 9.73 -3.18 22.21
N GLN A 202 8.84 -4.17 22.29
CA GLN A 202 7.78 -4.19 23.29
C GLN A 202 8.33 -4.42 24.72
N ILE A 203 9.40 -5.21 24.84
CA ILE A 203 10.08 -5.42 26.14
C ILE A 203 10.75 -4.12 26.60
N GLU A 204 11.43 -3.40 25.70
CA GLU A 204 12.03 -2.10 26.02
C GLU A 204 10.96 -1.07 26.40
N ALA A 205 9.87 -0.97 25.67
CA ALA A 205 8.76 -0.07 25.99
C ALA A 205 8.15 -0.37 27.36
N LEU A 206 8.00 -1.65 27.73
CA LEU A 206 7.50 -2.07 29.04
C LEU A 206 8.50 -1.81 30.17
N ALA A 207 9.80 -1.79 29.89
CA ALA A 207 10.84 -1.47 30.87
C ALA A 207 10.87 0.02 31.22
N VAL A 208 10.51 0.90 30.30
CA VAL A 208 10.46 2.37 30.52
C VAL A 208 9.24 2.79 31.33
N LEU A 209 8.19 1.96 31.37
CA LEU A 209 6.94 2.23 32.09
C LEU A 209 6.94 1.72 33.57
N ARG A 210 8.05 1.19 34.04
CA ARG A 210 8.29 0.77 35.43
C ARG A 210 9.17 1.78 36.17
#